data_2e5dfa9f30c123a20c9f9a8a9fd3f2f1
#
_entry.id   2e5dfa9f30c123a20c9f9a8a9fd3f2f1
#
_cell.length_a   1.000
_cell.length_b   1.000
_cell.length_c   1.000
_cell.angle_alpha   90.00
_cell.angle_beta   90.00
_cell.angle_gamma   90.00
#
_symmetry.space_group_name_H-M   'P 1'
#
loop_
_entity.id
_entity.type
_entity.pdbx_description
1 polymer ?
#
loop_
_entity_poly.entity_id
_entity_poly.type
_entity_poly.pdbx_seq_one_letter_code
_entity_poly.pdbx_strand_id
1 'polypeptide(L)'
;IIGNLVSKGLPSGRANIAVTIDSKVLQYSFSSAAKTTVKLETDEKWNDRHFIYIPPREMFSLFEGFIGLSSKREISFDQTYINLAHALALPVLRESEDNPLRPAVELLERELQFKVLQMNGRFYIQTESGNMEAHLVAEGLRKLASILYLILNGEINANTILFWDEPEANLNPA
;
A
#
# COMPACT_ATOMS: atom_id res chain seq x y z
N ILE A 1 6.70 18.44 6.03
CA ILE A 1 7.87 19.13 5.45
C ILE A 1 9.05 18.17 5.50
N ILE A 2 9.62 17.81 4.34
CA ILE A 2 10.70 16.82 4.20
C ILE A 2 11.92 17.17 5.06
N GLY A 3 12.26 18.44 5.17
CA GLY A 3 13.39 18.91 5.99
C GLY A 3 13.31 18.51 7.47
N ASN A 4 12.13 18.19 8.00
CA ASN A 4 11.98 17.72 9.37
C ASN A 4 12.55 16.31 9.61
N LEU A 5 12.82 15.56 8.54
CA LEU A 5 13.49 14.25 8.61
C LEU A 5 15.00 14.39 8.81
N VAL A 6 15.56 15.60 8.65
CA VAL A 6 16.96 15.87 8.93
C VAL A 6 17.12 16.18 10.42
N SER A 7 18.15 15.62 11.05
CA SER A 7 18.43 15.87 12.48
C SER A 7 18.52 17.37 12.78
N LYS A 8 17.77 17.83 13.75
CA LYS A 8 17.66 19.26 14.13
C LYS A 8 18.91 19.82 14.80
N GLY A 9 19.92 19.01 15.09
CA GLY A 9 21.14 19.43 15.79
C GLY A 9 22.21 20.09 14.92
N LEU A 10 22.04 20.13 13.59
CA LEU A 10 23.04 20.64 12.65
C LEU A 10 22.49 21.85 11.88
N PRO A 11 23.13 23.03 11.95
CA PRO A 11 22.66 24.26 11.27
C PRO A 11 22.55 24.14 9.75
N SER A 12 23.27 23.17 9.15
CA SER A 12 23.28 22.88 7.71
C SER A 12 23.13 21.39 7.43
N GLY A 13 22.29 20.71 8.19
CA GLY A 13 22.05 19.28 8.05
C GLY A 13 21.54 18.92 6.65
N ARG A 14 22.13 17.87 6.06
CA ARG A 14 21.67 17.24 4.81
C ARG A 14 21.46 15.75 5.06
N ALA A 15 20.34 15.23 4.62
CA ALA A 15 20.11 13.80 4.54
C ALA A 15 20.47 13.30 3.14
N ASN A 16 21.16 12.17 3.07
CA ASN A 16 21.40 11.42 1.85
C ASN A 16 20.79 10.04 2.01
N ILE A 17 19.98 9.63 1.05
CA ILE A 17 19.32 8.33 1.03
C ILE A 17 19.72 7.63 -0.25
N ALA A 18 20.19 6.39 -0.12
CA ALA A 18 20.49 5.52 -1.23
C ALA A 18 19.69 4.22 -1.10
N VAL A 19 19.01 3.86 -2.15
CA VAL A 19 18.25 2.59 -2.25
C VAL A 19 18.84 1.81 -3.42
N THR A 20 19.26 0.58 -3.18
CA THR A 20 19.78 -0.30 -4.21
C THR A 20 18.82 -1.46 -4.42
N ILE A 21 18.36 -1.66 -5.67
CA ILE A 21 17.50 -2.77 -6.07
C ILE A 21 18.04 -3.29 -7.41
N ASP A 22 18.24 -4.60 -7.51
CA ASP A 22 18.75 -5.25 -8.74
C ASP A 22 20.01 -4.57 -9.32
N SER A 23 20.98 -4.22 -8.47
CA SER A 23 22.22 -3.53 -8.84
C SER A 23 22.05 -2.07 -9.31
N LYS A 24 20.84 -1.54 -9.38
CA LYS A 24 20.56 -0.12 -9.66
C LYS A 24 20.49 0.66 -8.36
N VAL A 25 21.06 1.86 -8.36
CA VAL A 25 21.11 2.73 -7.19
C VAL A 25 20.26 3.97 -7.44
N LEU A 26 19.24 4.18 -6.61
CA LEU A 26 18.54 5.46 -6.50
C LEU A 26 19.15 6.24 -5.34
N GLN A 27 19.71 7.38 -5.61
CA GLN A 27 20.30 8.24 -4.58
C GLN A 27 19.69 9.63 -4.64
N TYR A 28 19.23 10.12 -3.50
CA TYR A 28 18.69 11.47 -3.38
C TYR A 28 19.09 12.13 -2.07
N SER A 29 19.10 13.45 -2.10
CA SER A 29 19.46 14.26 -0.94
C SER A 29 18.49 15.41 -0.71
N PHE A 30 18.37 15.83 0.53
CA PHE A 30 17.62 17.04 0.89
C PHE A 30 18.21 17.68 2.16
N SER A 31 18.04 18.99 2.27
CA SER A 31 18.50 19.77 3.42
C SER A 31 17.41 19.94 4.48
N SER A 32 17.81 20.34 5.69
CA SER A 32 16.87 20.71 6.77
C SER A 32 15.93 21.85 6.39
N ALA A 33 16.28 22.66 5.39
CA ALA A 33 15.45 23.75 4.86
C ALA A 33 14.49 23.29 3.73
N ALA A 34 14.59 22.05 3.26
CA ALA A 34 13.76 21.56 2.16
C ALA A 34 12.28 21.44 2.59
N LYS A 35 11.38 22.05 1.82
CA LYS A 35 9.94 22.00 2.07
C LYS A 35 9.29 20.80 1.38
N THR A 36 9.49 20.68 0.07
CA THR A 36 8.79 19.71 -0.79
C THR A 36 9.67 19.04 -1.81
N THR A 37 10.91 19.52 -2.03
CA THR A 37 11.79 19.03 -3.08
C THR A 37 12.98 18.26 -2.54
N VAL A 38 13.32 17.19 -3.22
CA VAL A 38 14.55 16.42 -3.03
C VAL A 38 15.43 16.58 -4.26
N LYS A 39 16.75 16.52 -4.09
CA LYS A 39 17.70 16.50 -5.21
C LYS A 39 17.96 15.05 -5.56
N LEU A 40 17.65 14.67 -6.79
CA LEU A 40 18.04 13.38 -7.33
C LEU A 40 19.50 13.43 -7.73
N GLU A 41 20.31 12.51 -7.21
CA GLU A 41 21.76 12.45 -7.46
C GLU A 41 22.12 11.41 -8.53
N THR A 42 21.21 10.48 -8.83
CA THR A 42 21.40 9.44 -9.86
C THR A 42 20.33 9.56 -10.94
N ASP A 43 20.71 9.33 -12.19
CA ASP A 43 19.82 9.42 -13.37
C ASP A 43 19.34 8.03 -13.84
N GLU A 44 19.46 7.01 -12.99
CA GLU A 44 18.98 5.68 -13.33
C GLU A 44 17.47 5.63 -13.33
N LYS A 45 16.87 5.25 -14.46
CA LYS A 45 15.43 5.06 -14.59
C LYS A 45 15.03 3.68 -14.09
N TRP A 46 14.08 3.67 -13.18
CA TRP A 46 13.47 2.46 -12.62
C TRP A 46 12.15 2.13 -13.34
N ASN A 47 12.17 2.14 -14.67
CA ASN A 47 10.97 2.21 -15.52
C ASN A 47 10.07 0.96 -15.47
N ASP A 48 10.54 -0.15 -14.88
CA ASP A 48 9.84 -1.44 -15.01
C ASP A 48 9.33 -2.00 -13.66
N ARG A 49 9.42 -1.22 -12.59
CA ARG A 49 8.97 -1.67 -11.26
C ARG A 49 7.76 -0.89 -10.80
N HIS A 50 6.77 -1.61 -10.36
CA HIS A 50 5.60 -1.06 -9.68
C HIS A 50 5.87 -1.00 -8.17
N PHE A 51 5.49 0.10 -7.53
CA PHE A 51 5.70 0.31 -6.10
C PHE A 51 4.35 0.44 -5.41
N ILE A 52 4.13 -0.40 -4.41
CA ILE A 52 2.98 -0.30 -3.52
C ILE A 52 3.49 0.00 -2.11
N TYR A 53 2.93 1.02 -1.49
CA TYR A 53 3.15 1.32 -0.09
C TYR A 53 1.86 1.08 0.70
N ILE A 54 1.94 0.25 1.72
CA ILE A 54 0.85 0.00 2.67
C ILE A 54 1.16 0.77 3.95
N PRO A 55 0.41 1.84 4.25
CA PRO A 55 0.57 2.62 5.46
C PRO A 55 0.12 1.85 6.71
N PRO A 56 0.50 2.32 7.92
CA PRO A 56 0.21 1.60 9.17
C PRO A 56 -1.29 1.43 9.45
N ARG A 57 -2.11 2.41 9.04
CA ARG A 57 -3.57 2.31 9.16
C ARG A 57 -4.17 1.62 7.95
N GLU A 58 -5.03 0.64 8.18
CA GLU A 58 -5.73 -0.05 7.11
C GLU A 58 -6.75 0.86 6.40
N MET A 59 -7.00 0.58 5.12
CA MET A 59 -7.86 1.40 4.27
C MET A 59 -9.21 0.76 3.95
N PHE A 60 -9.40 -0.53 4.22
CA PHE A 60 -10.64 -1.23 3.86
C PHE A 60 -11.88 -0.65 4.51
N SER A 61 -11.79 -0.33 5.81
CA SER A 61 -12.93 0.24 6.54
C SER A 61 -13.20 1.70 6.19
N LEU A 62 -12.20 2.41 5.66
CA LEU A 62 -12.29 3.83 5.30
C LEU A 62 -12.57 4.05 3.81
N PHE A 63 -12.57 2.99 3.01
CA PHE A 63 -12.55 3.07 1.56
C PHE A 63 -13.79 3.75 0.97
N GLU A 64 -14.97 3.48 1.55
CA GLU A 64 -16.24 4.05 1.05
C GLU A 64 -16.19 5.58 1.06
N GLY A 65 -16.34 6.17 -0.11
CA GLY A 65 -16.35 7.62 -0.29
C GLY A 65 -14.99 8.32 -0.14
N PHE A 66 -13.93 7.62 0.29
CA PHE A 66 -12.61 8.22 0.54
C PHE A 66 -12.03 8.90 -0.71
N ILE A 67 -12.07 8.24 -1.86
CA ILE A 67 -11.55 8.79 -3.13
C ILE A 67 -12.35 10.05 -3.53
N GLY A 68 -13.66 10.01 -3.43
CA GLY A 68 -14.52 11.16 -3.72
C GLY A 68 -14.27 12.34 -2.77
N LEU A 69 -14.03 12.04 -1.49
CA LEU A 69 -13.74 13.04 -0.49
C LEU A 69 -12.34 13.65 -0.71
N SER A 70 -11.32 12.84 -0.92
CA SER A 70 -9.93 13.28 -1.13
C SER A 70 -9.76 14.13 -2.38
N SER A 71 -10.55 13.88 -3.43
CA SER A 71 -10.51 14.65 -4.68
C SER A 71 -11.19 16.03 -4.58
N LYS A 72 -12.11 16.21 -3.63
CA LYS A 72 -12.92 17.44 -3.50
C LYS A 72 -12.59 18.27 -2.27
N ARG A 73 -11.93 17.71 -1.30
CA ARG A 73 -11.63 18.33 -0.01
C ARG A 73 -10.19 18.05 0.38
N GLU A 74 -9.58 19.00 1.07
CA GLU A 74 -8.34 18.77 1.78
C GLU A 74 -8.64 17.90 2.99
N ILE A 75 -7.99 16.73 3.07
CA ILE A 75 -8.13 15.77 4.16
C ILE A 75 -6.78 15.52 4.81
N SER A 76 -6.79 15.20 6.10
CA SER A 76 -5.55 14.96 6.89
C SER A 76 -4.91 13.59 6.63
N PHE A 77 -5.01 13.08 5.41
CA PHE A 77 -4.32 11.88 4.97
C PHE A 77 -3.22 12.27 3.98
N ASP A 78 -2.06 11.64 4.09
CA ASP A 78 -0.99 11.87 3.13
C ASP A 78 -1.24 11.13 1.80
N GLN A 79 -0.39 11.39 0.82
CA GLN A 79 -0.53 10.84 -0.53
C GLN A 79 -0.45 9.32 -0.57
N THR A 80 0.19 8.66 0.40
CA THR A 80 0.31 7.20 0.43
C THR A 80 -1.05 6.53 0.62
N TYR A 81 -1.92 7.09 1.47
CA TYR A 81 -3.30 6.62 1.64
C TYR A 81 -4.14 6.82 0.39
N ILE A 82 -3.97 7.96 -0.28
CA ILE A 82 -4.71 8.26 -1.52
C ILE A 82 -4.29 7.28 -2.63
N ASN A 83 -2.99 7.03 -2.76
CA ASN A 83 -2.46 6.08 -3.74
C ASN A 83 -2.97 4.65 -3.46
N LEU A 84 -2.94 4.22 -2.19
CA LEU A 84 -3.49 2.92 -1.81
C LEU A 84 -4.99 2.81 -2.10
N ALA A 85 -5.77 3.86 -1.81
CA ALA A 85 -7.20 3.87 -2.12
C ALA A 85 -7.46 3.74 -3.63
N HIS A 86 -6.66 4.40 -4.47
CA HIS A 86 -6.76 4.26 -5.93
C HIS A 86 -6.39 2.84 -6.38
N ALA A 87 -5.34 2.24 -5.83
CA ALA A 87 -4.96 0.86 -6.12
C ALA A 87 -6.09 -0.12 -5.72
N LEU A 88 -6.71 0.08 -4.56
CA LEU A 88 -7.84 -0.72 -4.09
C LEU A 88 -9.15 -0.48 -4.90
N ALA A 89 -9.25 0.61 -5.64
CA ALA A 89 -10.43 0.90 -6.46
C ALA A 89 -10.49 0.09 -7.76
N LEU A 90 -9.38 -0.50 -8.18
CA LEU A 90 -9.33 -1.30 -9.40
C LEU A 90 -10.12 -2.60 -9.22
N PRO A 91 -10.87 -3.04 -10.24
CA PRO A 91 -11.60 -4.30 -10.19
C PRO A 91 -10.63 -5.49 -10.19
N VAL A 92 -11.09 -6.60 -9.64
CA VAL A 92 -10.36 -7.88 -9.69
C VAL A 92 -10.13 -8.28 -11.15
N LEU A 93 -8.94 -8.81 -11.44
CA LEU A 93 -8.59 -9.35 -12.76
C LEU A 93 -9.52 -10.52 -13.12
N ARG A 94 -9.81 -10.65 -14.41
CA ARG A 94 -10.60 -11.79 -14.92
C ARG A 94 -9.83 -13.09 -14.72
N GLU A 95 -10.53 -14.20 -14.53
CA GLU A 95 -9.91 -15.53 -14.34
C GLU A 95 -9.05 -15.96 -15.55
N SER A 96 -9.36 -15.44 -16.74
CA SER A 96 -8.59 -15.70 -17.97
C SER A 96 -7.27 -14.93 -18.07
N GLU A 97 -7.02 -13.98 -17.16
CA GLU A 97 -5.79 -13.21 -17.13
C GLU A 97 -4.73 -13.98 -16.33
N ASP A 98 -3.53 -14.08 -16.93
CA ASP A 98 -2.41 -14.80 -16.30
C ASP A 98 -1.89 -14.04 -15.08
N ASN A 99 -2.33 -14.48 -13.90
CA ASN A 99 -1.85 -13.96 -12.63
C ASN A 99 -0.95 -15.02 -11.95
N PRO A 100 0.38 -14.88 -12.03
CA PRO A 100 1.31 -15.85 -11.48
C PRO A 100 1.22 -16.00 -9.95
N LEU A 101 0.60 -15.05 -9.25
CA LEU A 101 0.37 -15.10 -7.81
C LEU A 101 -0.97 -15.75 -7.42
N ARG A 102 -1.77 -16.21 -8.39
CA ARG A 102 -3.05 -16.87 -8.12
C ARG A 102 -2.94 -18.07 -7.16
N PRO A 103 -1.94 -18.98 -7.30
CA PRO A 103 -1.77 -20.06 -6.35
C PRO A 103 -1.50 -19.59 -4.90
N ALA A 104 -0.79 -18.47 -4.74
CA ALA A 104 -0.54 -17.89 -3.42
C ALA A 104 -1.83 -17.33 -2.82
N VAL A 105 -2.69 -16.70 -3.63
CA VAL A 105 -4.01 -16.22 -3.18
C VAL A 105 -4.87 -17.39 -2.71
N GLU A 106 -4.97 -18.47 -3.48
CA GLU A 106 -5.76 -19.65 -3.14
C GLU A 106 -5.26 -20.32 -1.84
N LEU A 107 -3.93 -20.36 -1.65
CA LEU A 107 -3.34 -20.83 -0.40
C LEU A 107 -3.76 -19.94 0.77
N LEU A 108 -3.63 -18.63 0.64
CA LEU A 108 -3.97 -17.68 1.70
C LEU A 108 -5.47 -17.69 2.02
N GLU A 109 -6.34 -17.73 1.01
CA GLU A 109 -7.80 -17.83 1.21
C GLU A 109 -8.15 -19.10 2.01
N ARG A 110 -7.49 -20.23 1.71
CA ARG A 110 -7.69 -21.48 2.43
C ARG A 110 -7.21 -21.41 3.88
N GLU A 111 -6.00 -20.89 4.12
CA GLU A 111 -5.43 -20.80 5.46
C GLU A 111 -6.18 -19.78 6.33
N LEU A 112 -6.60 -18.67 5.75
CA LEU A 112 -7.35 -17.61 6.44
C LEU A 112 -8.86 -17.92 6.54
N GLN A 113 -9.36 -18.90 5.78
CA GLN A 113 -10.76 -19.31 5.71
C GLN A 113 -11.72 -18.14 5.33
N PHE A 114 -11.24 -17.22 4.51
CA PHE A 114 -12.07 -16.16 3.97
C PHE A 114 -11.65 -15.75 2.54
N LYS A 115 -12.58 -15.12 1.84
CA LYS A 115 -12.35 -14.42 0.58
C LYS A 115 -12.66 -12.95 0.71
N VAL A 116 -12.08 -12.15 -0.17
CA VAL A 116 -12.32 -10.70 -0.22
C VAL A 116 -13.22 -10.40 -1.39
N LEU A 117 -14.28 -9.62 -1.15
CA LEU A 117 -15.22 -9.16 -2.18
C LEU A 117 -15.31 -7.63 -2.14
N GLN A 118 -15.47 -7.04 -3.32
CA GLN A 118 -15.85 -5.63 -3.44
C GLN A 118 -17.23 -5.54 -4.10
N MET A 119 -18.18 -4.93 -3.43
CA MET A 119 -19.54 -4.74 -3.91
C MET A 119 -20.01 -3.33 -3.57
N ASN A 120 -20.55 -2.61 -4.56
CA ASN A 120 -21.13 -1.27 -4.38
C ASN A 120 -20.19 -0.27 -3.69
N GLY A 121 -18.88 -0.34 -3.98
CA GLY A 121 -17.88 0.56 -3.39
C GLY A 121 -17.49 0.24 -1.95
N ARG A 122 -17.84 -0.94 -1.44
CA ARG A 122 -17.49 -1.44 -0.11
C ARG A 122 -16.75 -2.76 -0.19
N PHE A 123 -15.92 -3.03 0.80
CA PHE A 123 -15.25 -4.31 0.96
C PHE A 123 -15.99 -5.21 1.95
N TYR A 124 -16.01 -6.49 1.61
CA TYR A 124 -16.61 -7.55 2.41
C TYR A 124 -15.61 -8.69 2.58
N ILE A 125 -15.63 -9.30 3.74
CA ILE A 125 -14.98 -10.57 4.03
C ILE A 125 -16.04 -11.67 3.97
N GLN A 126 -15.88 -12.59 3.03
CA GLN A 126 -16.75 -13.73 2.84
C GLN A 126 -16.18 -14.94 3.57
N THR A 127 -16.95 -15.49 4.48
CA THR A 127 -16.66 -16.75 5.20
C THR A 127 -17.75 -17.78 4.91
N GLU A 128 -17.62 -18.98 5.44
CA GLU A 128 -18.70 -19.99 5.40
C GLU A 128 -20.00 -19.51 6.05
N SER A 129 -19.89 -18.62 7.04
CA SER A 129 -21.05 -18.04 7.76
C SER A 129 -21.74 -16.88 7.01
N GLY A 130 -21.16 -16.43 5.89
CA GLY A 130 -21.71 -15.36 5.06
C GLY A 130 -20.75 -14.19 4.88
N ASN A 131 -21.27 -13.08 4.35
CA ASN A 131 -20.50 -11.87 4.06
C ASN A 131 -20.58 -10.89 5.24
N MET A 132 -19.42 -10.41 5.66
CA MET A 132 -19.30 -9.40 6.71
C MET A 132 -18.66 -8.14 6.13
N GLU A 133 -19.22 -6.97 6.39
CA GLU A 133 -18.60 -5.70 5.97
C GLU A 133 -17.23 -5.52 6.66
N ALA A 134 -16.28 -4.99 5.92
CA ALA A 134 -14.88 -4.89 6.38
C ALA A 134 -14.74 -4.17 7.74
N HIS A 135 -15.52 -3.13 7.99
CA HIS A 135 -15.43 -2.38 9.25
C HIS A 135 -15.83 -3.20 10.51
N LEU A 136 -16.50 -4.34 10.35
CA LEU A 136 -16.85 -5.27 11.44
C LEU A 136 -15.78 -6.33 11.72
N VAL A 137 -14.76 -6.39 10.87
CA VAL A 137 -13.70 -7.40 10.94
C VAL A 137 -12.49 -6.84 11.72
N ALA A 138 -11.76 -7.70 12.43
CA ALA A 138 -10.55 -7.31 13.14
C ALA A 138 -9.52 -6.65 12.20
N GLU A 139 -8.82 -5.61 12.69
CA GLU A 139 -7.91 -4.79 11.88
C GLU A 139 -6.82 -5.62 11.20
N GLY A 140 -6.20 -6.57 11.90
CA GLY A 140 -5.18 -7.44 11.32
C GLY A 140 -5.71 -8.25 10.12
N LEU A 141 -6.94 -8.76 10.19
CA LEU A 141 -7.56 -9.47 9.08
C LEU A 141 -7.86 -8.52 7.90
N ARG A 142 -8.24 -7.27 8.17
CA ARG A 142 -8.42 -6.25 7.11
C ARG A 142 -7.11 -5.91 6.40
N LYS A 143 -5.98 -5.85 7.13
CA LYS A 143 -4.66 -5.66 6.53
C LYS A 143 -4.31 -6.82 5.58
N LEU A 144 -4.51 -8.06 6.01
CA LEU A 144 -4.30 -9.24 5.16
C LEU A 144 -5.25 -9.26 3.95
N ALA A 145 -6.51 -8.92 4.18
CA ALA A 145 -7.53 -8.82 3.12
C ALA A 145 -7.16 -7.78 2.07
N SER A 146 -6.56 -6.64 2.46
CA SER A 146 -6.11 -5.63 1.50
C SER A 146 -4.99 -6.14 0.61
N ILE A 147 -4.04 -6.91 1.14
CA ILE A 147 -2.99 -7.55 0.33
C ILE A 147 -3.60 -8.56 -0.64
N LEU A 148 -4.48 -9.44 -0.17
CA LEU A 148 -5.17 -10.41 -1.03
C LEU A 148 -5.88 -9.70 -2.19
N TYR A 149 -6.59 -8.62 -1.89
CA TYR A 149 -7.31 -7.87 -2.92
C TYR A 149 -6.36 -7.21 -3.92
N LEU A 150 -5.24 -6.63 -3.47
CA LEU A 150 -4.22 -6.04 -4.34
C LEU A 150 -3.52 -7.08 -5.24
N ILE A 151 -3.42 -8.33 -4.80
CA ILE A 151 -2.96 -9.41 -5.68
C ILE A 151 -4.06 -9.80 -6.68
N LEU A 152 -5.30 -9.89 -6.24
CA LEU A 152 -6.43 -10.26 -7.10
C LEU A 152 -6.69 -9.23 -8.20
N ASN A 153 -6.48 -7.95 -7.94
CA ASN A 153 -6.67 -6.88 -8.94
C ASN A 153 -5.39 -6.57 -9.74
N GLY A 154 -4.25 -7.27 -9.47
CA GLY A 154 -3.02 -7.16 -10.23
C GLY A 154 -2.08 -6.03 -9.80
N GLU A 155 -2.46 -5.21 -8.83
CA GLU A 155 -1.59 -4.14 -8.29
C GLU A 155 -0.35 -4.72 -7.59
N ILE A 156 -0.51 -5.85 -6.90
CA ILE A 156 0.63 -6.66 -6.45
C ILE A 156 0.83 -7.82 -7.42
N ASN A 157 1.95 -7.82 -8.12
CA ASN A 157 2.36 -8.85 -9.07
C ASN A 157 3.87 -9.14 -8.93
N ALA A 158 4.42 -10.02 -9.76
CA ALA A 158 5.82 -10.44 -9.69
C ALA A 158 6.84 -9.30 -9.85
N ASN A 159 6.46 -8.17 -10.43
CA ASN A 159 7.30 -6.99 -10.63
C ASN A 159 7.06 -5.89 -9.58
N THR A 160 6.19 -6.14 -8.60
CA THR A 160 5.86 -5.16 -7.56
C THR A 160 6.88 -5.19 -6.43
N ILE A 161 7.33 -4.01 -6.01
CA ILE A 161 8.07 -3.81 -4.77
C ILE A 161 7.08 -3.30 -3.74
N LEU A 162 6.88 -4.11 -2.70
CA LEU A 162 5.96 -3.81 -1.61
C LEU A 162 6.71 -3.19 -0.43
N PHE A 163 6.28 -2.00 -0.02
CA PHE A 163 6.65 -1.39 1.25
C PHE A 163 5.46 -1.49 2.20
N TRP A 164 5.63 -2.17 3.29
CA TRP A 164 4.59 -2.32 4.30
C TRP A 164 5.06 -1.76 5.63
N ASP A 165 4.37 -0.74 6.12
CA ASP A 165 4.68 -0.10 7.39
C ASP A 165 3.91 -0.80 8.52
N GLU A 166 4.60 -1.15 9.59
CA GLU A 166 4.08 -1.87 10.74
C GLU A 166 3.28 -3.15 10.38
N PRO A 167 3.88 -4.09 9.62
CA PRO A 167 3.15 -5.28 9.19
C PRO A 167 2.66 -6.14 10.36
N GLU A 168 3.37 -6.14 11.48
CA GLU A 168 3.05 -6.87 12.71
C GLU A 168 1.93 -6.23 13.54
N ALA A 169 1.64 -4.95 13.33
CA ALA A 169 0.64 -4.25 14.12
C ALA A 169 -0.75 -4.86 13.93
N ASN A 170 -1.39 -5.21 15.06
CA ASN A 170 -2.73 -5.82 15.11
C ASN A 170 -2.84 -7.23 14.49
N LEU A 171 -1.73 -7.85 14.11
CA LEU A 171 -1.69 -9.27 13.80
C LEU A 171 -1.46 -10.04 15.11
N ASN A 172 -2.35 -10.97 15.44
CA ASN A 172 -2.13 -11.86 16.57
C ASN A 172 -1.07 -12.89 16.16
N PRO A 173 0.09 -12.96 16.81
CA PRO A 173 1.03 -14.05 16.54
C PRO A 173 0.38 -15.37 16.99
N ALA A 174 0.08 -16.22 16.03
CA ALA A 174 -0.40 -17.58 16.28
C ALA A 174 0.74 -18.48 16.77
#